data_9e24c91229abace9397832d29cc783a7
#
_entry.id   9e24c91229abace9397832d29cc783a7
#
_cell.length_a   1.000
_cell.length_b   1.000
_cell.length_c   1.000
_cell.angle_alpha   90.00
_cell.angle_beta   90.00
_cell.angle_gamma   90.00
#
_symmetry.space_group_name_H-M   'P 1'
#
loop_
_entity.id
_entity.type
_entity.pdbx_description
1 polymer ?
#
loop_
_entity_poly.entity_id
_entity_poly.type
_entity_poly.pdbx_seq_one_letter_code
_entity_poly.pdbx_strand_id
1 'polypeptide(L)'
;DLSYVLQVSREIGKVLKDQAAAAKAAGKQPHYCVVTVKSTVVPGTTDTVVRKAIEEASGLVAGKDFGLGMNPEFLAEGVAVKDFQEPDRIVVGGIDARSTAQLAEMYAMFRNTPIIQTTPRTAEMIKYTSNAFMATMISFSNEIARICDGIGELDAAEVFKGLHLMKHLIYRDGEGKLKTAGATSFLWAGCGFGGSCFPKDVKAITAHAQHRGVDTPMLDAVLSTNKTQPEQMLRLLKEQVGN
;
A
#
# COMPACT_ATOMS: atom_id res chain seq x y z
N ASP A 1 -6.19 -0.16 -14.40
CA ASP A 1 -7.61 -0.16 -14.82
C ASP A 1 -8.49 0.18 -13.61
N LEU A 2 -9.36 1.19 -13.78
CA LEU A 2 -10.29 1.67 -12.73
C LEU A 2 -11.76 1.30 -13.05
N SER A 3 -12.01 0.46 -14.05
CA SER A 3 -13.37 0.15 -14.52
C SER A 3 -14.29 -0.35 -13.39
N TYR A 4 -13.81 -1.31 -12.58
CA TYR A 4 -14.58 -1.84 -11.44
C TYR A 4 -14.80 -0.78 -10.35
N VAL A 5 -13.80 0.02 -10.04
CA VAL A 5 -13.93 1.12 -9.06
C VAL A 5 -14.98 2.12 -9.53
N LEU A 6 -14.96 2.51 -10.81
CA LEU A 6 -15.95 3.41 -11.41
C LEU A 6 -17.35 2.81 -11.43
N GLN A 7 -17.49 1.52 -11.76
CA GLN A 7 -18.77 0.84 -11.76
C GLN A 7 -19.40 0.87 -10.36
N VAL A 8 -18.67 0.41 -9.35
CA VAL A 8 -19.13 0.40 -7.95
C VAL A 8 -19.43 1.81 -7.46
N SER A 9 -18.60 2.80 -7.82
CA SER A 9 -18.85 4.20 -7.45
C SER A 9 -20.18 4.73 -8.01
N ARG A 10 -20.52 4.40 -9.25
CA ARG A 10 -21.81 4.77 -9.85
C ARG A 10 -22.99 4.06 -9.18
N GLU A 11 -22.84 2.78 -8.83
CA GLU A 11 -23.86 2.02 -8.10
C GLU A 11 -24.10 2.62 -6.72
N ILE A 12 -23.06 2.94 -5.98
CA ILE A 12 -23.16 3.66 -4.70
C ILE A 12 -23.88 5.00 -4.89
N GLY A 13 -23.53 5.75 -5.93
CA GLY A 13 -24.18 7.03 -6.24
C GLY A 13 -25.71 6.87 -6.45
N LYS A 14 -26.14 5.83 -7.15
CA LYS A 14 -27.59 5.54 -7.32
C LYS A 14 -28.26 5.23 -5.98
N VAL A 15 -27.63 4.41 -5.14
CA VAL A 15 -28.17 4.09 -3.80
C VAL A 15 -28.30 5.36 -2.93
N LEU A 16 -27.30 6.23 -2.95
CA LEU A 16 -27.34 7.51 -2.23
C LEU A 16 -28.48 8.41 -2.72
N LYS A 17 -28.72 8.46 -4.02
CA LYS A 17 -29.83 9.18 -4.63
C LYS A 17 -31.17 8.67 -4.13
N ASP A 18 -31.37 7.34 -4.15
CA ASP A 18 -32.61 6.71 -3.73
C ASP A 18 -32.87 6.92 -2.24
N GLN A 19 -31.84 6.82 -1.40
CA GLN A 19 -31.91 7.11 0.03
C GLN A 19 -32.28 8.57 0.30
N ALA A 20 -31.70 9.53 -0.42
CA ALA A 20 -32.02 10.93 -0.30
C ALA A 20 -33.48 11.24 -0.71
N ALA A 21 -33.94 10.61 -1.79
CA ALA A 21 -35.32 10.75 -2.26
C ALA A 21 -36.34 10.16 -1.24
N ALA A 22 -36.06 8.99 -0.70
CA ALA A 22 -36.89 8.34 0.32
C ALA A 22 -36.97 9.14 1.62
N ALA A 23 -35.84 9.69 2.09
CA ALA A 23 -35.79 10.56 3.26
C ALA A 23 -36.64 11.82 3.04
N LYS A 24 -36.50 12.46 1.89
CA LYS A 24 -37.30 13.65 1.52
C LYS A 24 -38.80 13.33 1.49
N ALA A 25 -39.18 12.22 0.89
CA ALA A 25 -40.58 11.78 0.86
C ALA A 25 -41.16 11.51 2.26
N ALA A 26 -40.31 11.06 3.19
CA ALA A 26 -40.67 10.84 4.60
C ALA A 26 -40.55 12.12 5.47
N GLY A 27 -40.27 13.29 4.90
CA GLY A 27 -40.09 14.54 5.64
C GLY A 27 -38.86 14.52 6.56
N LYS A 28 -37.86 13.68 6.29
CA LYS A 28 -36.65 13.50 7.08
C LYS A 28 -35.43 14.05 6.34
N GLN A 29 -34.37 14.38 7.11
CA GLN A 29 -33.06 14.66 6.53
C GLN A 29 -32.41 13.34 6.10
N PRO A 30 -31.75 13.29 4.93
CA PRO A 30 -30.97 12.12 4.53
C PRO A 30 -29.86 11.82 5.55
N HIS A 31 -29.61 10.54 5.76
CA HIS A 31 -28.48 10.13 6.60
C HIS A 31 -27.17 10.44 5.91
N TYR A 32 -26.29 11.18 6.60
CA TYR A 32 -24.92 11.43 6.11
C TYR A 32 -24.08 10.18 6.33
N CYS A 33 -23.54 9.62 5.27
CA CYS A 33 -22.59 8.51 5.33
C CYS A 33 -21.26 8.87 4.66
N VAL A 34 -20.19 8.17 5.03
CA VAL A 34 -18.88 8.29 4.39
C VAL A 34 -18.64 7.10 3.49
N VAL A 35 -18.47 7.34 2.20
CA VAL A 35 -18.01 6.34 1.24
C VAL A 35 -16.50 6.24 1.33
N THR A 36 -15.98 5.01 1.44
CA THR A 36 -14.54 4.80 1.66
C THR A 36 -13.95 3.88 0.61
N VAL A 37 -12.90 4.35 -0.07
CA VAL A 37 -12.09 3.51 -0.94
C VAL A 37 -11.07 2.75 -0.09
N LYS A 38 -11.09 1.41 -0.17
CA LYS A 38 -10.09 0.55 0.49
C LYS A 38 -9.08 -0.02 -0.49
N SER A 39 -9.46 -0.19 -1.74
CA SER A 39 -8.58 -0.72 -2.80
C SER A 39 -7.41 0.22 -3.06
N THR A 40 -6.24 -0.37 -3.35
CA THR A 40 -5.06 0.39 -3.76
C THR A 40 -5.30 1.07 -5.10
N VAL A 41 -5.33 2.39 -5.09
CA VAL A 41 -5.52 3.25 -6.26
C VAL A 41 -4.48 4.37 -6.27
N VAL A 42 -4.08 4.84 -7.45
CA VAL A 42 -3.05 5.89 -7.57
C VAL A 42 -3.50 7.21 -6.95
N PRO A 43 -2.56 8.00 -6.39
CA PRO A 43 -2.87 9.25 -5.72
C PRO A 43 -3.73 10.20 -6.55
N GLY A 44 -4.82 10.68 -5.96
CA GLY A 44 -5.81 11.53 -6.60
C GLY A 44 -7.03 10.79 -7.16
N THR A 45 -7.06 9.46 -7.10
CA THR A 45 -8.22 8.69 -7.62
C THR A 45 -9.47 8.94 -6.78
N THR A 46 -9.37 8.89 -5.45
CA THR A 46 -10.51 9.02 -4.56
C THR A 46 -11.19 10.39 -4.67
N ASP A 47 -10.41 11.45 -4.57
CA ASP A 47 -10.94 12.84 -4.53
C ASP A 47 -11.24 13.45 -5.91
N THR A 48 -10.96 12.73 -7.00
CA THR A 48 -11.29 13.14 -8.36
C THR A 48 -12.19 12.14 -9.07
N VAL A 49 -11.67 10.97 -9.42
CA VAL A 49 -12.35 9.97 -10.26
C VAL A 49 -13.55 9.36 -9.55
N VAL A 50 -13.37 8.87 -8.31
CA VAL A 50 -14.43 8.26 -7.49
C VAL A 50 -15.45 9.32 -7.10
N ARG A 51 -14.98 10.47 -6.61
CA ARG A 51 -15.85 11.62 -6.27
C ARG A 51 -16.77 11.97 -7.43
N LYS A 52 -16.21 12.23 -8.60
CA LYS A 52 -16.97 12.60 -9.80
C LYS A 52 -18.00 11.54 -10.18
N ALA A 53 -17.63 10.26 -10.16
CA ALA A 53 -18.53 9.17 -10.52
C ALA A 53 -19.74 9.06 -9.56
N ILE A 54 -19.53 9.27 -8.25
CA ILE A 54 -20.61 9.28 -7.26
C ILE A 54 -21.49 10.50 -7.41
N GLU A 55 -20.91 11.71 -7.54
CA GLU A 55 -21.63 12.97 -7.70
C GLU A 55 -22.51 12.96 -8.96
N GLU A 56 -21.97 12.49 -10.10
CA GLU A 56 -22.74 12.38 -11.37
C GLU A 56 -23.91 11.38 -11.26
N ALA A 57 -23.70 10.25 -10.58
CA ALA A 57 -24.75 9.24 -10.46
C ALA A 57 -25.83 9.60 -9.43
N SER A 58 -25.46 10.31 -8.38
CA SER A 58 -26.37 10.67 -7.28
C SER A 58 -27.05 12.02 -7.45
N GLY A 59 -26.39 12.98 -8.08
CA GLY A 59 -26.77 14.40 -8.07
C GLY A 59 -26.49 15.07 -6.71
N LEU A 60 -25.75 14.41 -5.82
CA LEU A 60 -25.36 14.89 -4.49
C LEU A 60 -23.92 15.45 -4.52
N VAL A 61 -23.54 16.22 -3.52
CA VAL A 61 -22.24 16.89 -3.42
C VAL A 61 -21.42 16.27 -2.28
N ALA A 62 -20.24 15.76 -2.59
CA ALA A 62 -19.31 15.25 -1.60
C ALA A 62 -18.83 16.37 -0.64
N GLY A 63 -18.74 16.05 0.64
CA GLY A 63 -18.44 17.00 1.72
C GLY A 63 -19.67 17.72 2.26
N LYS A 64 -20.76 17.76 1.52
CA LYS A 64 -22.03 18.36 1.92
C LYS A 64 -23.10 17.31 2.24
N ASP A 65 -23.42 16.49 1.25
CA ASP A 65 -24.53 15.52 1.32
C ASP A 65 -24.04 14.14 1.75
N PHE A 66 -22.82 13.80 1.44
CA PHE A 66 -22.11 12.57 1.86
C PHE A 66 -20.62 12.86 2.05
N GLY A 67 -19.96 12.03 2.86
CA GLY A 67 -18.50 12.04 3.02
C GLY A 67 -17.81 11.09 2.04
N LEU A 68 -16.53 11.35 1.80
CA LEU A 68 -15.69 10.50 0.97
C LEU A 68 -14.28 10.42 1.56
N GLY A 69 -13.67 9.24 1.48
CA GLY A 69 -12.30 9.09 1.95
C GLY A 69 -11.60 7.86 1.41
N MET A 70 -10.33 7.77 1.78
CA MET A 70 -9.42 6.65 1.51
C MET A 70 -8.96 6.04 2.82
N ASN A 71 -9.05 4.71 2.91
CA ASN A 71 -8.52 3.94 4.03
C ASN A 71 -7.79 2.71 3.48
N PRO A 72 -6.51 2.83 3.15
CA PRO A 72 -5.72 1.72 2.63
C PRO A 72 -5.57 0.61 3.67
N GLU A 73 -5.36 -0.61 3.21
CA GLU A 73 -5.02 -1.76 4.04
C GLU A 73 -3.50 -2.06 3.94
N PHE A 74 -2.96 -2.72 4.97
CA PHE A 74 -1.55 -3.13 5.04
C PHE A 74 -1.43 -4.61 5.41
N LEU A 75 -2.36 -5.42 4.89
CA LEU A 75 -2.48 -6.84 5.20
C LEU A 75 -1.48 -7.65 4.38
N ALA A 76 -0.81 -8.60 5.03
CA ALA A 76 0.09 -9.54 4.35
C ALA A 76 -0.63 -10.87 4.06
N GLU A 77 -0.35 -11.45 2.90
CA GLU A 77 -0.88 -12.77 2.53
C GLU A 77 -0.46 -13.82 3.57
N GLY A 78 -1.39 -14.69 3.96
CA GLY A 78 -1.18 -15.74 4.96
C GLY A 78 -1.45 -15.31 6.41
N VAL A 79 -1.35 -14.00 6.74
CA VAL A 79 -1.57 -13.48 8.12
C VAL A 79 -2.57 -12.32 8.17
N ALA A 80 -3.31 -12.08 7.11
CA ALA A 80 -4.20 -10.93 6.95
C ALA A 80 -5.22 -10.73 8.09
N VAL A 81 -5.76 -11.82 8.66
CA VAL A 81 -6.69 -11.73 9.80
C VAL A 81 -6.01 -11.18 11.03
N LYS A 82 -4.79 -11.67 11.33
CA LYS A 82 -3.99 -11.17 12.45
C LYS A 82 -3.61 -9.71 12.25
N ASP A 83 -3.13 -9.35 11.05
CA ASP A 83 -2.76 -7.98 10.73
C ASP A 83 -3.94 -7.01 10.83
N PHE A 84 -5.16 -7.48 10.56
CA PHE A 84 -6.37 -6.68 10.75
C PHE A 84 -6.76 -6.54 12.21
N GLN A 85 -6.59 -7.59 13.01
CA GLN A 85 -6.93 -7.58 14.44
C GLN A 85 -5.90 -6.82 15.29
N GLU A 86 -4.64 -6.84 14.87
CA GLU A 86 -3.50 -6.21 15.54
C GLU A 86 -2.73 -5.31 14.58
N PRO A 87 -3.37 -4.25 14.02
CA PRO A 87 -2.73 -3.41 13.01
C PRO A 87 -1.59 -2.60 13.61
N ASP A 88 -0.49 -2.50 12.89
CA ASP A 88 0.66 -1.65 13.24
C ASP A 88 0.32 -0.16 13.15
N ARG A 89 -0.53 0.20 12.22
CA ARG A 89 -1.07 1.54 12.00
C ARG A 89 -2.37 1.50 11.20
N ILE A 90 -3.18 2.52 11.36
CA ILE A 90 -4.38 2.76 10.57
C ILE A 90 -4.22 4.11 9.86
N VAL A 91 -4.52 4.16 8.57
CA VAL A 91 -4.46 5.40 7.79
C VAL A 91 -5.86 5.73 7.28
N VAL A 92 -6.33 6.93 7.57
CA VAL A 92 -7.62 7.46 7.10
C VAL A 92 -7.43 8.83 6.46
N GLY A 93 -7.89 8.97 5.22
CA GLY A 93 -7.82 10.24 4.48
C GLY A 93 -9.19 10.67 4.03
N GLY A 94 -9.82 11.62 4.71
CA GLY A 94 -11.10 12.20 4.30
C GLY A 94 -10.94 13.43 3.40
N ILE A 95 -11.93 13.70 2.55
CA ILE A 95 -11.97 14.92 1.71
C ILE A 95 -12.18 16.19 2.55
N ASP A 96 -12.65 16.03 3.77
CA ASP A 96 -12.87 17.09 4.74
C ASP A 96 -12.70 16.57 6.19
N ALA A 97 -12.73 17.47 7.16
CA ALA A 97 -12.54 17.14 8.56
C ALA A 97 -13.62 16.21 9.11
N ARG A 98 -14.89 16.35 8.66
CA ARG A 98 -16.01 15.49 9.08
C ARG A 98 -15.82 14.07 8.58
N SER A 99 -15.48 13.90 7.30
CA SER A 99 -15.20 12.59 6.71
C SER A 99 -14.02 11.90 7.40
N THR A 100 -12.94 12.65 7.66
CA THR A 100 -11.76 12.14 8.37
C THR A 100 -12.10 11.69 9.78
N ALA A 101 -12.84 12.50 10.54
CA ALA A 101 -13.23 12.16 11.91
C ALA A 101 -14.12 10.91 11.98
N GLN A 102 -15.11 10.78 11.09
CA GLN A 102 -15.98 9.59 11.06
C GLN A 102 -15.22 8.32 10.67
N LEU A 103 -14.26 8.42 9.74
CA LEU A 103 -13.39 7.30 9.41
C LEU A 103 -12.47 6.91 10.58
N ALA A 104 -11.93 7.88 11.30
CA ALA A 104 -11.10 7.61 12.47
C ALA A 104 -11.92 6.97 13.61
N GLU A 105 -13.14 7.43 13.83
CA GLU A 105 -14.05 6.90 14.85
C GLU A 105 -14.38 5.40 14.62
N MET A 106 -14.51 4.98 13.37
CA MET A 106 -14.73 3.57 13.01
C MET A 106 -13.65 2.64 13.58
N TYR A 107 -12.44 3.18 13.80
CA TYR A 107 -11.27 2.45 14.32
C TYR A 107 -10.97 2.76 15.80
N ALA A 108 -11.84 3.46 16.52
CA ALA A 108 -11.63 3.83 17.92
C ALA A 108 -11.43 2.63 18.87
N MET A 109 -11.84 1.43 18.44
CA MET A 109 -11.62 0.18 19.20
C MET A 109 -10.14 -0.22 19.27
N PHE A 110 -9.29 0.20 18.34
CA PHE A 110 -7.86 -0.09 18.31
C PHE A 110 -7.06 0.92 19.14
N ARG A 111 -7.25 0.88 20.45
CA ARG A 111 -6.75 1.92 21.39
C ARG A 111 -5.24 2.14 21.39
N ASN A 112 -4.47 1.11 21.05
CA ASN A 112 -3.00 1.14 21.08
C ASN A 112 -2.38 1.30 19.67
N THR A 113 -3.20 1.43 18.63
CA THR A 113 -2.75 1.57 17.26
C THR A 113 -2.77 3.05 16.84
N PRO A 114 -1.68 3.59 16.32
CA PRO A 114 -1.67 4.96 15.80
C PRO A 114 -2.61 5.08 14.60
N ILE A 115 -3.50 6.08 14.63
CA ILE A 115 -4.39 6.42 13.53
C ILE A 115 -3.85 7.70 12.87
N ILE A 116 -3.36 7.56 11.63
CA ILE A 116 -2.85 8.65 10.82
C ILE A 116 -4.04 9.26 10.07
N GLN A 117 -4.40 10.49 10.44
CA GLN A 117 -5.46 11.27 9.79
C GLN A 117 -4.83 12.21 8.78
N THR A 118 -5.28 12.14 7.53
CA THR A 118 -4.67 12.88 6.42
C THR A 118 -5.66 13.15 5.27
N THR A 119 -5.16 13.57 4.12
CA THR A 119 -5.96 13.71 2.88
C THR A 119 -6.06 12.38 2.13
N PRO A 120 -7.06 12.19 1.25
CA PRO A 120 -7.17 10.98 0.43
C PRO A 120 -5.89 10.70 -0.37
N ARG A 121 -5.32 11.71 -1.02
CA ARG A 121 -4.09 11.58 -1.83
C ARG A 121 -2.89 11.12 -1.01
N THR A 122 -2.74 11.67 0.19
CA THR A 122 -1.65 11.27 1.08
C THR A 122 -1.85 9.84 1.56
N ALA A 123 -3.09 9.44 1.91
CA ALA A 123 -3.41 8.06 2.30
C ALA A 123 -3.12 7.07 1.17
N GLU A 124 -3.50 7.40 -0.07
CA GLU A 124 -3.17 6.63 -1.27
C GLU A 124 -1.65 6.49 -1.43
N MET A 125 -0.90 7.60 -1.31
CA MET A 125 0.56 7.58 -1.46
C MET A 125 1.26 6.78 -0.37
N ILE A 126 0.79 6.81 0.88
CA ILE A 126 1.36 6.02 1.98
C ILE A 126 1.34 4.53 1.64
N LYS A 127 0.26 4.01 1.05
CA LYS A 127 0.18 2.61 0.62
C LYS A 127 1.24 2.28 -0.43
N TYR A 128 1.35 3.10 -1.47
CA TYR A 128 2.35 2.91 -2.52
C TYR A 128 3.78 3.00 -2.00
N THR A 129 4.05 3.97 -1.12
CA THR A 129 5.37 4.14 -0.50
C THR A 129 5.75 2.90 0.31
N SER A 130 4.84 2.33 1.09
CA SER A 130 5.10 1.13 1.88
C SER A 130 5.47 -0.06 0.99
N ASN A 131 4.70 -0.31 -0.07
CA ASN A 131 4.94 -1.42 -0.99
C ASN A 131 6.21 -1.21 -1.82
N ALA A 132 6.46 0.01 -2.30
CA ALA A 132 7.68 0.35 -3.04
C ALA A 132 8.93 0.21 -2.16
N PHE A 133 8.85 0.59 -0.90
CA PHE A 133 9.96 0.45 0.05
C PHE A 133 10.34 -1.03 0.26
N MET A 134 9.36 -1.91 0.51
CA MET A 134 9.62 -3.34 0.66
C MET A 134 10.19 -3.97 -0.62
N ALA A 135 9.64 -3.62 -1.78
CA ALA A 135 10.16 -4.07 -3.08
C ALA A 135 11.61 -3.60 -3.32
N THR A 136 11.94 -2.38 -2.87
CA THR A 136 13.30 -1.83 -2.97
C THR A 136 14.28 -2.62 -2.10
N MET A 137 13.91 -2.97 -0.87
CA MET A 137 14.76 -3.78 0.01
C MET A 137 15.06 -5.15 -0.59
N ILE A 138 14.05 -5.80 -1.19
CA ILE A 138 14.24 -7.10 -1.86
C ILE A 138 15.17 -6.96 -3.07
N SER A 139 14.95 -5.97 -3.94
CA SER A 139 15.81 -5.76 -5.11
C SER A 139 17.22 -5.37 -4.73
N PHE A 140 17.39 -4.52 -3.72
CA PHE A 140 18.70 -4.17 -3.15
C PHE A 140 19.45 -5.42 -2.68
N SER A 141 18.78 -6.30 -1.94
CA SER A 141 19.40 -7.52 -1.45
C SER A 141 19.81 -8.46 -2.58
N ASN A 142 18.98 -8.58 -3.62
CA ASN A 142 19.30 -9.41 -4.78
C ASN A 142 20.49 -8.84 -5.58
N GLU A 143 20.58 -7.51 -5.69
CA GLU A 143 21.73 -6.87 -6.36
C GLU A 143 23.03 -7.08 -5.56
N ILE A 144 23.00 -6.91 -4.23
CA ILE A 144 24.17 -7.17 -3.37
C ILE A 144 24.62 -8.63 -3.49
N ALA A 145 23.69 -9.59 -3.49
CA ALA A 145 24.05 -11.01 -3.67
C ALA A 145 24.70 -11.27 -5.02
N ARG A 146 24.22 -10.66 -6.11
CA ARG A 146 24.87 -10.75 -7.43
C ARG A 146 26.29 -10.19 -7.43
N ILE A 147 26.52 -9.11 -6.68
CA ILE A 147 27.86 -8.55 -6.50
C ILE A 147 28.76 -9.54 -5.76
N CYS A 148 28.25 -10.17 -4.68
CA CYS A 148 29.00 -11.20 -3.96
C CYS A 148 29.36 -12.38 -4.87
N ASP A 149 28.40 -12.87 -5.65
CA ASP A 149 28.63 -13.94 -6.62
C ASP A 149 29.70 -13.55 -7.66
N GLY A 150 29.64 -12.32 -8.17
CA GLY A 150 30.57 -11.84 -9.21
C GLY A 150 31.98 -11.58 -8.71
N ILE A 151 32.15 -11.21 -7.44
CA ILE A 151 33.48 -11.05 -6.80
C ILE A 151 34.07 -12.41 -6.46
N GLY A 152 33.24 -13.37 -6.02
CA GLY A 152 33.66 -14.69 -5.55
C GLY A 152 34.17 -14.67 -4.09
N GLU A 153 34.21 -15.85 -3.48
CA GLU A 153 34.67 -16.08 -2.10
C GLU A 153 33.94 -15.21 -1.03
N LEU A 154 32.72 -14.75 -1.34
CA LEU A 154 31.86 -13.99 -0.44
C LEU A 154 30.56 -14.78 -0.15
N ASP A 155 30.24 -14.93 1.14
CA ASP A 155 28.95 -15.43 1.58
C ASP A 155 27.95 -14.28 1.75
N ALA A 156 27.03 -14.16 0.79
CA ALA A 156 25.98 -13.15 0.84
C ALA A 156 25.13 -13.24 2.10
N ALA A 157 24.91 -14.45 2.66
CA ALA A 157 24.16 -14.61 3.91
C ALA A 157 24.90 -14.00 5.10
N GLU A 158 26.22 -14.12 5.15
CA GLU A 158 27.02 -13.46 6.19
C GLU A 158 27.01 -11.93 6.04
N VAL A 159 27.08 -11.42 4.80
CA VAL A 159 26.94 -9.99 4.51
C VAL A 159 25.61 -9.46 5.05
N PHE A 160 24.49 -10.15 4.80
CA PHE A 160 23.19 -9.72 5.31
C PHE A 160 23.05 -9.88 6.83
N LYS A 161 23.61 -10.93 7.44
CA LYS A 161 23.67 -11.03 8.92
C LYS A 161 24.40 -9.83 9.53
N GLY A 162 25.52 -9.41 8.92
CA GLY A 162 26.24 -8.21 9.34
C GLY A 162 25.40 -6.94 9.20
N LEU A 163 24.70 -6.78 8.08
CA LEU A 163 23.79 -5.66 7.84
C LEU A 163 22.65 -5.62 8.87
N HIS A 164 22.04 -6.76 9.19
CA HIS A 164 20.92 -6.84 10.13
C HIS A 164 21.29 -6.44 11.56
N LEU A 165 22.57 -6.57 11.94
CA LEU A 165 23.10 -6.13 13.23
C LEU A 165 23.47 -4.66 13.29
N MET A 166 23.30 -3.91 12.19
CA MET A 166 23.51 -2.48 12.18
C MET A 166 22.63 -1.78 13.22
N LYS A 167 23.18 -0.84 14.00
CA LYS A 167 22.48 -0.16 15.11
C LYS A 167 21.10 0.44 14.76
N HIS A 168 20.87 0.76 13.47
CA HIS A 168 19.61 1.32 12.99
C HIS A 168 18.55 0.25 12.65
N LEU A 169 18.93 -1.01 12.61
CA LEU A 169 18.08 -2.15 12.30
C LEU A 169 17.85 -3.08 13.50
N ILE A 170 18.44 -2.74 14.66
CA ILE A 170 18.27 -3.50 15.91
C ILE A 170 17.63 -2.64 16.97
N TYR A 171 16.93 -3.30 17.90
CA TYR A 171 16.39 -2.70 19.11
C TYR A 171 16.44 -3.71 20.27
N ARG A 172 16.24 -3.24 21.49
CA ARG A 172 16.05 -4.12 22.64
C ARG A 172 14.58 -4.14 23.01
N ASP A 173 14.03 -5.34 23.21
CA ASP A 173 12.67 -5.49 23.70
C ASP A 173 12.54 -5.14 25.19
N GLY A 174 11.31 -5.26 25.73
CA GLY A 174 11.03 -4.95 27.15
C GLY A 174 11.81 -5.80 28.16
N GLU A 175 12.39 -6.92 27.74
CA GLU A 175 13.25 -7.81 28.55
C GLU A 175 14.75 -7.54 28.33
N GLY A 176 15.10 -6.54 27.52
CA GLY A 176 16.47 -6.17 27.17
C GLY A 176 17.12 -7.08 26.11
N LYS A 177 16.39 -8.03 25.52
CA LYS A 177 16.87 -8.93 24.47
C LYS A 177 17.03 -8.19 23.16
N LEU A 178 18.15 -8.41 22.48
CA LEU A 178 18.40 -7.84 21.14
C LEU A 178 17.47 -8.47 20.12
N LYS A 179 16.77 -7.63 19.36
CA LYS A 179 15.88 -7.97 18.26
C LYS A 179 16.25 -7.17 17.01
N THR A 180 15.95 -7.73 15.85
CA THR A 180 16.02 -7.00 14.58
C THR A 180 14.66 -6.40 14.24
N ALA A 181 14.66 -5.24 13.59
CA ALA A 181 13.43 -4.63 13.07
C ALA A 181 12.73 -5.56 12.07
N GLY A 182 11.40 -5.58 12.05
CA GLY A 182 10.62 -6.44 11.14
C GLY A 182 10.98 -6.25 9.66
N ALA A 183 11.39 -5.04 9.28
CA ALA A 183 11.84 -4.73 7.93
C ALA A 183 13.05 -5.56 7.46
N THR A 184 13.89 -6.08 8.37
CA THR A 184 15.03 -6.92 8.02
C THR A 184 14.63 -8.23 7.34
N SER A 185 13.37 -8.68 7.50
CA SER A 185 12.85 -9.85 6.78
C SER A 185 12.81 -9.67 5.25
N PHE A 186 12.80 -8.43 4.77
CA PHE A 186 12.85 -8.08 3.35
C PHE A 186 14.30 -7.86 2.85
N LEU A 187 15.28 -7.84 3.75
CA LEU A 187 16.70 -7.66 3.44
C LEU A 187 17.43 -9.00 3.36
N TRP A 188 16.90 -9.91 2.53
CA TRP A 188 17.52 -11.18 2.16
C TRP A 188 17.46 -11.37 0.66
N ALA A 189 18.52 -11.90 0.09
CA ALA A 189 18.52 -12.31 -1.30
C ALA A 189 17.63 -13.56 -1.52
N GLY A 190 17.02 -13.65 -2.70
CA GLY A 190 16.14 -14.75 -3.07
C GLY A 190 15.65 -14.62 -4.50
N CYS A 191 14.48 -15.22 -4.79
CA CYS A 191 13.90 -15.26 -6.13
C CYS A 191 13.31 -13.93 -6.63
N GLY A 192 13.44 -12.86 -5.85
CA GLY A 192 12.77 -11.58 -6.13
C GLY A 192 11.38 -11.49 -5.50
N PHE A 193 10.65 -10.45 -5.86
CA PHE A 193 9.27 -10.27 -5.43
C PHE A 193 8.29 -10.57 -6.56
N GLY A 194 7.16 -11.15 -6.18
CA GLY A 194 6.04 -11.50 -7.05
C GLY A 194 4.71 -11.17 -6.39
N GLY A 195 3.73 -12.03 -6.64
CA GLY A 195 2.38 -11.86 -6.13
C GLY A 195 1.60 -10.74 -6.82
N SER A 196 0.44 -10.43 -6.27
CA SER A 196 -0.50 -9.46 -6.85
C SER A 196 -0.20 -8.01 -6.48
N CYS A 197 0.63 -7.75 -5.45
CA CYS A 197 0.80 -6.42 -4.86
C CYS A 197 2.05 -5.69 -5.38
N PHE A 198 3.26 -6.14 -5.03
CA PHE A 198 4.48 -5.39 -5.31
C PHE A 198 4.70 -5.08 -6.79
N PRO A 199 4.63 -6.06 -7.74
CA PRO A 199 4.86 -5.75 -9.14
C PRO A 199 3.84 -4.77 -9.71
N LYS A 200 2.58 -4.91 -9.32
CA LYS A 200 1.49 -4.04 -9.75
C LYS A 200 1.66 -2.63 -9.21
N ASP A 201 1.94 -2.49 -7.92
CA ASP A 201 1.96 -1.21 -7.25
C ASP A 201 3.19 -0.38 -7.63
N VAL A 202 4.39 -1.00 -7.71
CA VAL A 202 5.58 -0.28 -8.18
C VAL A 202 5.41 0.20 -9.61
N LYS A 203 4.88 -0.64 -10.53
CA LYS A 203 4.58 -0.23 -11.90
C LYS A 203 3.53 0.88 -11.96
N ALA A 204 2.48 0.80 -11.15
CA ALA A 204 1.41 1.79 -11.18
C ALA A 204 1.87 3.16 -10.69
N ILE A 205 2.65 3.23 -9.61
CA ILE A 205 3.16 4.51 -9.11
C ILE A 205 4.21 5.11 -10.04
N THR A 206 5.08 4.28 -10.64
CA THR A 206 6.05 4.73 -11.66
C THR A 206 5.34 5.31 -12.87
N ALA A 207 4.36 4.60 -13.44
CA ALA A 207 3.59 5.12 -14.56
C ALA A 207 2.81 6.39 -14.21
N HIS A 208 2.24 6.47 -13.00
CA HIS A 208 1.53 7.66 -12.54
C HIS A 208 2.48 8.86 -12.39
N ALA A 209 3.69 8.66 -11.87
CA ALA A 209 4.71 9.70 -11.76
C ALA A 209 5.15 10.20 -13.14
N GLN A 210 5.41 9.30 -14.08
CA GLN A 210 5.77 9.63 -15.47
C GLN A 210 4.69 10.47 -16.16
N HIS A 211 3.40 10.14 -15.97
CA HIS A 211 2.29 10.97 -16.46
C HIS A 211 2.25 12.38 -15.87
N ARG A 212 2.94 12.60 -14.75
CA ARG A 212 3.12 13.90 -14.09
C ARG A 212 4.45 14.57 -14.42
N GLY A 213 5.26 13.98 -15.33
CA GLY A 213 6.57 14.48 -15.69
C GLY A 213 7.64 14.26 -14.62
N VAL A 214 7.45 13.28 -13.73
CA VAL A 214 8.41 12.94 -12.67
C VAL A 214 9.10 11.62 -13.02
N ASP A 215 10.43 11.65 -13.13
CA ASP A 215 11.25 10.46 -13.34
C ASP A 215 11.39 9.65 -12.06
N THR A 216 11.44 8.32 -12.19
CA THR A 216 11.50 7.38 -11.08
C THR A 216 12.68 6.40 -11.20
N PRO A 217 13.94 6.89 -11.36
CA PRO A 217 15.06 6.01 -11.70
C PRO A 217 15.32 4.92 -10.66
N MET A 218 15.09 5.18 -9.39
CA MET A 218 15.22 4.18 -8.33
C MET A 218 14.19 3.06 -8.48
N LEU A 219 12.91 3.38 -8.70
CA LEU A 219 11.85 2.38 -8.85
C LEU A 219 11.98 1.64 -10.17
N ASP A 220 12.46 2.28 -11.22
CA ASP A 220 12.77 1.65 -12.50
C ASP A 220 13.90 0.63 -12.34
N ALA A 221 14.96 0.95 -11.57
CA ALA A 221 16.01 0.02 -11.23
C ALA A 221 15.49 -1.17 -10.40
N VAL A 222 14.62 -0.94 -9.42
CA VAL A 222 13.95 -1.98 -8.62
C VAL A 222 13.21 -2.97 -9.53
N LEU A 223 12.40 -2.47 -10.47
CA LEU A 223 11.67 -3.29 -11.43
C LEU A 223 12.61 -4.06 -12.36
N SER A 224 13.68 -3.41 -12.83
CA SER A 224 14.68 -4.02 -13.71
C SER A 224 15.43 -5.15 -13.01
N THR A 225 15.92 -4.93 -11.78
CA THR A 225 16.58 -5.94 -10.96
C THR A 225 15.66 -7.15 -10.73
N ASN A 226 14.41 -6.89 -10.34
CA ASN A 226 13.44 -7.96 -10.11
C ASN A 226 13.11 -8.76 -11.37
N LYS A 227 13.01 -8.11 -12.52
CA LYS A 227 12.71 -8.77 -13.81
C LYS A 227 13.74 -9.83 -14.20
N THR A 228 15.02 -9.59 -13.91
CA THR A 228 16.13 -10.48 -14.27
C THR A 228 16.46 -11.49 -13.16
N GLN A 229 15.80 -11.41 -12.00
CA GLN A 229 16.11 -12.28 -10.86
C GLN A 229 15.83 -13.79 -11.11
N PRO A 230 14.75 -14.20 -11.79
CA PRO A 230 14.54 -15.61 -12.11
C PRO A 230 15.64 -16.20 -12.98
N GLU A 231 16.19 -15.44 -13.94
CA GLU A 231 17.30 -15.88 -14.79
C GLU A 231 18.59 -16.11 -13.96
N GLN A 232 18.84 -15.21 -12.99
CA GLN A 232 19.95 -15.37 -12.05
C GLN A 232 19.80 -16.66 -11.23
N MET A 233 18.60 -16.96 -10.72
CA MET A 233 18.33 -18.20 -9.98
C MET A 233 18.56 -19.45 -10.84
N LEU A 234 18.12 -19.42 -12.10
CA LEU A 234 18.35 -20.52 -13.04
C LEU A 234 19.85 -20.70 -13.36
N ARG A 235 20.60 -19.62 -13.48
CA ARG A 235 22.06 -19.66 -13.65
C ARG A 235 22.72 -20.36 -12.47
N LEU A 236 22.44 -19.89 -11.25
CA LEU A 236 23.01 -20.49 -10.03
C LEU A 236 22.64 -21.96 -9.86
N LEU A 237 21.40 -22.34 -10.18
CA LEU A 237 20.97 -23.73 -10.15
C LEU A 237 21.78 -24.59 -11.11
N LYS A 238 21.97 -24.16 -12.36
CA LYS A 238 22.78 -24.87 -13.36
C LYS A 238 24.25 -25.04 -12.93
N GLU A 239 24.81 -24.02 -12.30
CA GLU A 239 26.19 -24.09 -11.76
C GLU A 239 26.32 -25.16 -10.66
N GLN A 240 25.26 -25.39 -9.87
CA GLN A 240 25.26 -26.34 -8.77
C GLN A 240 24.97 -27.80 -9.22
N VAL A 241 24.04 -27.98 -10.16
CA VAL A 241 23.58 -29.32 -10.57
C VAL A 241 24.21 -29.81 -11.87
N GLY A 242 24.94 -28.98 -12.59
CA GLY A 242 25.43 -29.25 -13.94
C GLY A 242 24.35 -29.02 -15.01
N ASN A 243 24.80 -28.96 -16.25
CA ASN A 243 23.88 -28.85 -17.41
C ASN A 243 23.16 -30.17 -17.67
#